data_638847572865a97edf4fd9126245d946
#
_entry.id   638847572865a97edf4fd9126245d946
#
_cell.length_a   1.000
_cell.length_b   1.000
_cell.length_c   1.000
_cell.angle_alpha   90.00
_cell.angle_beta   90.00
_cell.angle_gamma   90.00
#
_symmetry.space_group_name_H-M   'P 1'
#
loop_
_entity.id
_entity.type
_entity.pdbx_description
1 polymer ?
#
loop_
_entity_poly.entity_id
_entity_poly.type
_entity_poly.pdbx_seq_one_letter_code
_entity_poly.pdbx_strand_id
1 'polypeptide(L)'
;MYHRFLIIGILFITVSCLVGNNSKRNNLEDKKDKMTAFNRTPETKATVYTTAEGTNLRLSKTATLNFETSKQATEGEVSIFINTNKSFQTFMGIGGAITDASAEVFAKLPKEKQDELLKAYYDKEVGIGYSLCRTPIHSCDFSSESFTYIEEGDSNLSTFNIAHDKQYRIPLIKKATEVAGGQLLLYASPWSPPAFMKDNNNMLQGGKLLPRYFDTWATYYAKFIKAYEAEGMPIWGITIQNEPMAVQRWESCIYTAEEERDFLKNHLGPIMEKEGLGDKKIVVWDHNRDLASNRANIIFEDKEAAKYTWGIGFHWYETWAGGESMYANLANINESFPDMNLLFTEGCQEGFRPDRYQYWAHAERYGNSIINDFNNGTVGWTDWNILLDQKGGPNHVGNFCFAPIHGDTETGELIYTPTYYYLGHFSKFIRPEAKRISTTSSRSHLESTSFLNKDGSLINVVMNKTDEAIKYRLYLDVNQTVTLNIPPHAIQTIVIK
;
A
#
# COMPACT_ATOMS: atom_id res chain seq x y z
N MET A 1 69.66 -23.29 -21.80
CA MET A 1 70.74 -23.70 -20.87
C MET A 1 70.23 -23.56 -19.46
N TYR A 2 70.14 -24.73 -18.76
CA TYR A 2 70.12 -24.98 -17.31
C TYR A 2 69.25 -24.16 -16.38
N HIS A 3 68.13 -24.67 -16.02
CA HIS A 3 67.66 -25.29 -14.70
C HIS A 3 68.34 -24.78 -13.42
N ARG A 4 67.48 -24.32 -12.47
CA ARG A 4 67.51 -24.83 -11.08
C ARG A 4 66.18 -24.59 -10.35
N PHE A 5 65.57 -25.70 -9.92
CA PHE A 5 64.48 -25.78 -8.93
C PHE A 5 65.01 -25.44 -7.53
N LEU A 6 64.20 -24.72 -6.74
CA LEU A 6 64.42 -24.66 -5.28
C LEU A 6 63.07 -25.03 -4.58
N ILE A 7 63.10 -26.19 -3.93
CA ILE A 7 62.04 -26.67 -3.05
C ILE A 7 62.33 -26.13 -1.67
N ILE A 8 61.32 -25.41 -1.07
CA ILE A 8 61.36 -25.01 0.34
C ILE A 8 60.20 -25.71 1.01
N GLY A 9 60.53 -26.62 1.93
CA GLY A 9 59.59 -27.35 2.77
C GLY A 9 59.00 -26.47 3.85
N ILE A 10 57.72 -26.61 4.08
CA ILE A 10 56.99 -25.95 5.20
C ILE A 10 56.82 -26.95 6.32
N LEU A 11 57.40 -26.58 7.47
CA LEU A 11 57.33 -27.29 8.72
C LEU A 11 56.00 -26.96 9.45
N PHE A 12 55.19 -27.98 9.72
CA PHE A 12 53.99 -27.85 10.57
C PHE A 12 54.42 -27.88 12.04
N ILE A 13 54.11 -26.83 12.78
CA ILE A 13 54.16 -26.81 14.25
C ILE A 13 52.74 -26.75 14.76
N THR A 14 52.25 -27.85 15.34
CA THR A 14 51.00 -27.92 16.08
C THR A 14 51.25 -27.46 17.52
N VAL A 15 50.60 -26.35 17.93
CA VAL A 15 50.52 -25.95 19.32
C VAL A 15 49.07 -26.14 19.78
N SER A 16 48.89 -27.15 20.65
CA SER A 16 47.64 -27.35 21.41
C SER A 16 47.67 -26.44 22.63
N CYS A 17 46.75 -25.49 22.71
CA CYS A 17 46.43 -24.86 23.98
C CYS A 17 44.97 -25.15 24.32
N LEU A 18 44.77 -26.00 25.31
CA LEU A 18 43.54 -26.18 26.07
C LEU A 18 43.40 -24.99 27.03
N VAL A 19 42.40 -24.14 26.83
CA VAL A 19 41.87 -23.28 27.86
C VAL A 19 40.34 -23.38 27.80
N GLY A 20 39.80 -24.04 28.79
CA GLY A 20 38.37 -24.10 29.02
C GLY A 20 37.84 -22.75 29.45
N ASN A 21 36.79 -22.26 28.78
CA ASN A 21 35.96 -21.21 29.34
C ASN A 21 34.48 -21.61 29.04
N ASN A 22 33.80 -21.97 30.12
CA ASN A 22 32.36 -22.11 30.18
C ASN A 22 31.71 -20.72 29.97
N SER A 23 31.35 -20.37 28.74
CA SER A 23 30.39 -19.32 28.50
C SER A 23 29.04 -19.95 28.20
N LYS A 24 28.09 -19.78 29.09
CA LYS A 24 26.68 -20.08 28.89
C LYS A 24 26.25 -19.41 27.58
N ARG A 25 26.11 -20.16 26.52
CA ARG A 25 25.34 -19.78 25.36
C ARG A 25 23.88 -19.65 25.82
N ASN A 26 23.42 -18.45 25.98
CA ASN A 26 21.99 -18.17 26.01
C ASN A 26 21.43 -18.64 24.66
N ASN A 27 20.70 -19.74 24.71
CA ASN A 27 19.81 -20.13 23.61
C ASN A 27 18.70 -19.07 23.52
N LEU A 28 18.94 -18.02 22.77
CA LEU A 28 17.87 -17.32 22.07
C LEU A 28 17.38 -18.30 21.00
N GLU A 29 16.44 -19.16 21.37
CA GLU A 29 15.61 -19.83 20.40
C GLU A 29 14.91 -18.74 19.59
N ASP A 30 15.38 -18.53 18.37
CA ASP A 30 14.63 -17.86 17.30
C ASP A 30 13.23 -18.50 17.31
N LYS A 31 12.25 -17.79 17.83
CA LYS A 31 10.85 -18.01 17.51
C LYS A 31 10.68 -17.66 16.02
N LYS A 32 11.18 -18.52 15.14
CA LYS A 32 10.69 -18.57 13.77
C LYS A 32 9.19 -18.82 13.88
N ASP A 33 8.39 -17.81 13.61
CA ASP A 33 6.96 -17.98 13.38
C ASP A 33 6.81 -19.21 12.48
N LYS A 34 6.19 -20.27 13.01
CA LYS A 34 5.90 -21.46 12.21
C LYS A 34 4.89 -21.00 11.17
N MET A 35 5.39 -20.64 10.00
CA MET A 35 4.57 -20.36 8.84
C MET A 35 3.62 -21.55 8.67
N THR A 36 2.31 -21.25 8.59
CA THR A 36 1.31 -22.28 8.28
C THR A 36 1.69 -22.84 6.91
N ALA A 37 2.18 -24.06 6.87
CA ALA A 37 2.50 -24.70 5.59
C ALA A 37 1.19 -24.93 4.82
N PHE A 38 1.22 -24.72 3.51
CA PHE A 38 0.10 -25.10 2.67
C PHE A 38 -0.11 -26.61 2.76
N ASN A 39 -1.23 -27.02 3.36
CA ASN A 39 -1.51 -28.43 3.59
C ASN A 39 -2.29 -29.00 2.40
N ARG A 40 -1.60 -29.77 1.57
CA ARG A 40 -2.18 -30.41 0.38
C ARG A 40 -2.91 -31.69 0.78
N THR A 41 -4.13 -31.79 0.30
CA THR A 41 -4.91 -33.04 0.39
C THR A 41 -5.30 -33.49 -1.02
N PRO A 42 -5.69 -34.77 -1.21
CA PRO A 42 -6.28 -35.23 -2.48
C PRO A 42 -7.57 -34.47 -2.87
N GLU A 43 -8.19 -33.77 -1.90
CA GLU A 43 -9.42 -32.99 -2.08
C GLU A 43 -9.16 -31.51 -2.38
N THR A 44 -7.89 -31.08 -2.49
CA THR A 44 -7.54 -29.67 -2.81
C THR A 44 -8.21 -29.23 -4.12
N LYS A 45 -8.92 -28.12 -4.04
CA LYS A 45 -9.68 -27.55 -5.18
C LYS A 45 -9.28 -26.11 -5.45
N ALA A 46 -9.38 -25.72 -6.72
CA ALA A 46 -9.26 -24.34 -7.18
C ALA A 46 -10.65 -23.77 -7.42
N THR A 47 -11.05 -22.77 -6.63
CA THR A 47 -12.27 -21.99 -6.89
C THR A 47 -11.89 -20.70 -7.59
N VAL A 48 -12.48 -20.43 -8.74
CA VAL A 48 -12.16 -19.30 -9.62
C VAL A 48 -13.22 -18.23 -9.52
N TYR A 49 -12.78 -17.00 -9.26
CA TYR A 49 -13.60 -15.78 -9.33
C TYR A 49 -13.11 -14.94 -10.51
N THR A 50 -14.01 -14.37 -11.29
CA THR A 50 -13.67 -13.63 -12.52
C THR A 50 -14.38 -12.30 -12.58
N THR A 51 -13.66 -11.28 -13.06
CA THR A 51 -14.19 -10.02 -13.56
C THR A 51 -13.65 -9.84 -14.98
N ALA A 52 -14.54 -9.57 -15.97
CA ALA A 52 -14.16 -9.50 -17.37
C ALA A 52 -14.95 -8.41 -18.12
N GLU A 53 -14.27 -7.71 -19.03
CA GLU A 53 -14.86 -6.71 -19.90
C GLU A 53 -15.95 -7.31 -20.81
N GLY A 54 -16.94 -6.51 -21.18
CA GLY A 54 -18.03 -6.92 -22.07
C GLY A 54 -18.94 -8.03 -21.53
N THR A 55 -18.83 -8.35 -20.22
CA THR A 55 -19.62 -9.39 -19.55
C THR A 55 -20.29 -8.86 -18.29
N ASN A 56 -21.18 -9.68 -17.71
CA ASN A 56 -21.76 -9.41 -16.39
C ASN A 56 -20.92 -9.99 -15.22
N LEU A 57 -19.73 -10.50 -15.51
CA LEU A 57 -18.86 -11.06 -14.48
C LEU A 57 -18.20 -9.93 -13.66
N ARG A 58 -18.51 -9.90 -12.37
CA ARG A 58 -18.00 -8.93 -11.39
C ARG A 58 -17.72 -9.66 -10.09
N LEU A 59 -16.46 -10.03 -9.84
CA LEU A 59 -16.06 -10.92 -8.74
C LEU A 59 -16.91 -12.21 -8.67
N SER A 60 -17.36 -12.69 -9.84
CA SER A 60 -18.29 -13.79 -9.94
C SER A 60 -17.57 -15.13 -9.84
N LYS A 61 -18.08 -16.05 -9.02
CA LYS A 61 -17.58 -17.42 -9.01
C LYS A 61 -17.90 -18.11 -10.33
N THR A 62 -16.88 -18.48 -11.11
CA THR A 62 -17.02 -19.02 -12.46
C THR A 62 -16.70 -20.51 -12.56
N ALA A 63 -15.86 -21.05 -11.67
CA ALA A 63 -15.51 -22.46 -11.67
C ALA A 63 -15.10 -22.98 -10.29
N THR A 64 -15.18 -24.31 -10.13
CA THR A 64 -14.47 -25.05 -9.08
C THR A 64 -13.86 -26.28 -9.74
N LEU A 65 -12.55 -26.38 -9.70
CA LEU A 65 -11.76 -27.37 -10.44
C LEU A 65 -10.95 -28.23 -9.50
N ASN A 66 -10.74 -29.48 -9.87
CA ASN A 66 -9.85 -30.38 -9.16
C ASN A 66 -8.44 -30.30 -9.74
N PHE A 67 -7.43 -30.46 -8.90
CA PHE A 67 -6.06 -30.64 -9.33
C PHE A 67 -5.85 -32.06 -9.86
N GLU A 68 -4.96 -32.20 -10.83
CA GLU A 68 -4.47 -33.44 -11.36
C GLU A 68 -2.96 -33.55 -11.14
N THR A 69 -2.42 -34.77 -11.22
CA THR A 69 -0.96 -34.98 -11.16
C THR A 69 -0.30 -34.22 -12.31
N SER A 70 0.67 -33.38 -11.99
CA SER A 70 1.36 -32.57 -12.98
C SER A 70 2.21 -33.45 -13.91
N LYS A 71 2.24 -33.05 -15.18
CA LYS A 71 3.24 -33.46 -16.16
C LYS A 71 4.22 -32.34 -16.36
N GLN A 72 5.37 -32.63 -16.94
CA GLN A 72 6.34 -31.58 -17.30
C GLN A 72 5.64 -30.51 -18.16
N ALA A 73 5.85 -29.24 -17.81
CA ALA A 73 5.38 -28.13 -18.63
C ALA A 73 6.08 -28.14 -20.00
N THR A 74 5.36 -27.82 -21.05
CA THR A 74 5.90 -27.75 -22.39
C THR A 74 6.07 -26.31 -22.81
N GLU A 75 7.00 -26.03 -23.74
CA GLU A 75 7.28 -24.71 -24.24
C GLU A 75 6.06 -24.05 -24.94
N GLY A 76 5.20 -24.87 -25.54
CA GLY A 76 3.99 -24.40 -26.23
C GLY A 76 2.82 -24.00 -25.30
N GLU A 77 2.92 -24.27 -23.99
CA GLU A 77 1.87 -23.97 -23.01
C GLU A 77 2.11 -22.63 -22.31
N VAL A 78 1.06 -21.85 -22.12
CA VAL A 78 1.06 -20.74 -21.18
C VAL A 78 0.91 -21.31 -19.77
N SER A 79 1.87 -21.01 -18.89
CA SER A 79 1.93 -21.63 -17.57
C SER A 79 2.21 -20.63 -16.48
N ILE A 80 1.57 -20.82 -15.33
CA ILE A 80 1.87 -20.10 -14.09
C ILE A 80 2.41 -21.13 -13.09
N PHE A 81 3.55 -20.82 -12.48
CA PHE A 81 4.22 -21.68 -11.50
C PHE A 81 4.17 -21.02 -10.14
N ILE A 82 3.65 -21.76 -9.15
CA ILE A 82 3.58 -21.35 -7.74
C ILE A 82 4.45 -22.27 -6.92
N ASN A 83 5.38 -21.71 -6.14
CA ASN A 83 6.22 -22.44 -5.19
C ASN A 83 5.90 -22.00 -3.76
N THR A 84 5.16 -22.82 -3.03
CA THR A 84 4.74 -22.53 -1.66
C THR A 84 5.87 -22.59 -0.64
N ASN A 85 7.04 -23.15 -1.00
CA ASN A 85 8.20 -23.24 -0.12
C ASN A 85 9.07 -21.95 -0.15
N LYS A 86 8.71 -20.97 -0.96
CA LYS A 86 9.41 -19.69 -1.07
C LYS A 86 8.46 -18.56 -0.75
N SER A 87 8.68 -17.93 0.40
CA SER A 87 7.90 -16.80 0.87
C SER A 87 8.74 -15.52 0.93
N PHE A 88 8.05 -14.38 0.85
CA PHE A 88 8.60 -13.05 0.84
C PHE A 88 7.94 -12.19 1.93
N GLN A 89 7.63 -10.94 1.62
CA GLN A 89 7.03 -10.00 2.57
C GLN A 89 5.69 -10.47 3.14
N THR A 90 5.36 -9.90 4.29
CA THR A 90 4.05 -10.06 4.92
C THR A 90 3.10 -9.01 4.40
N PHE A 91 1.91 -9.43 3.98
CA PHE A 91 0.85 -8.56 3.53
C PHE A 91 0.20 -7.82 4.70
N MET A 92 0.14 -6.49 4.61
CA MET A 92 -0.45 -5.61 5.61
C MET A 92 -1.93 -5.36 5.35
N GLY A 93 -2.32 -5.26 4.09
CA GLY A 93 -3.70 -5.02 3.66
C GLY A 93 -3.82 -4.16 2.40
N ILE A 94 -5.07 -3.97 2.00
CA ILE A 94 -5.48 -2.98 1.00
C ILE A 94 -6.54 -2.09 1.62
N GLY A 95 -6.56 -0.82 1.21
CA GLY A 95 -7.54 0.15 1.65
C GLY A 95 -7.65 1.36 0.73
N GLY A 96 -8.24 2.43 1.25
CA GLY A 96 -8.37 3.68 0.54
C GLY A 96 -8.44 4.88 1.49
N ALA A 97 -8.30 6.08 0.94
CA ALA A 97 -8.31 7.29 1.73
C ALA A 97 -9.73 7.78 2.02
N ILE A 98 -9.94 8.15 3.28
CA ILE A 98 -11.11 8.91 3.74
C ILE A 98 -10.67 10.37 3.87
N THR A 99 -11.01 11.17 2.84
CA THR A 99 -10.81 12.61 2.77
C THR A 99 -12.06 13.36 3.20
N ASP A 100 -12.00 14.69 3.27
CA ASP A 100 -13.20 15.51 3.47
C ASP A 100 -14.20 15.29 2.34
N ALA A 101 -13.72 15.25 1.09
CA ALA A 101 -14.57 14.97 -0.07
C ALA A 101 -15.36 13.66 0.07
N SER A 102 -14.68 12.58 0.43
CA SER A 102 -15.34 11.27 0.64
C SER A 102 -16.37 11.34 1.77
N ALA A 103 -16.05 12.05 2.85
CA ALA A 103 -16.92 12.14 4.02
C ALA A 103 -18.15 13.05 3.78
N GLU A 104 -17.98 14.16 3.07
CA GLU A 104 -19.06 15.07 2.69
C GLU A 104 -20.03 14.42 1.69
N VAL A 105 -19.50 13.70 0.68
CA VAL A 105 -20.33 12.96 -0.27
C VAL A 105 -21.11 11.87 0.46
N PHE A 106 -20.44 11.10 1.33
CA PHE A 106 -21.08 10.08 2.14
C PHE A 106 -22.23 10.64 2.98
N ALA A 107 -22.05 11.80 3.64
CA ALA A 107 -23.07 12.43 4.46
C ALA A 107 -24.31 12.90 3.66
N LYS A 108 -24.15 13.19 2.36
CA LYS A 108 -25.24 13.58 1.46
C LYS A 108 -26.06 12.40 0.91
N LEU A 109 -25.52 11.18 0.97
CA LEU A 109 -26.21 9.99 0.46
C LEU A 109 -27.35 9.54 1.41
N PRO A 110 -28.42 8.93 0.86
CA PRO A 110 -29.43 8.26 1.67
C PRO A 110 -28.80 7.21 2.60
N LYS A 111 -29.39 7.03 3.80
CA LYS A 111 -28.84 6.10 4.81
C LYS A 111 -28.63 4.68 4.27
N GLU A 112 -29.54 4.20 3.44
CA GLU A 112 -29.42 2.89 2.80
C GLU A 112 -28.16 2.80 1.94
N LYS A 113 -27.84 3.85 1.16
CA LYS A 113 -26.65 3.91 0.30
C LYS A 113 -25.36 4.11 1.10
N GLN A 114 -25.42 4.81 2.24
CA GLN A 114 -24.31 4.85 3.19
C GLN A 114 -23.98 3.45 3.71
N ASP A 115 -25.00 2.68 4.10
CA ASP A 115 -24.82 1.31 4.61
C ASP A 115 -24.36 0.35 3.50
N GLU A 116 -24.84 0.52 2.27
CA GLU A 116 -24.38 -0.21 1.09
C GLU A 116 -22.88 0.05 0.83
N LEU A 117 -22.45 1.32 0.81
CA LEU A 117 -21.05 1.71 0.60
C LEU A 117 -20.12 1.12 1.66
N LEU A 118 -20.49 1.26 2.94
CA LEU A 118 -19.70 0.74 4.04
C LEU A 118 -19.53 -0.78 3.95
N LYS A 119 -20.60 -1.51 3.65
CA LYS A 119 -20.54 -2.96 3.42
C LYS A 119 -19.70 -3.30 2.21
N ALA A 120 -19.86 -2.57 1.10
CA ALA A 120 -19.09 -2.81 -0.12
C ALA A 120 -17.58 -2.76 0.15
N TYR A 121 -17.09 -1.78 0.88
CA TYR A 121 -15.66 -1.64 1.15
C TYR A 121 -15.16 -2.49 2.32
N TYR A 122 -15.87 -2.51 3.46
CA TYR A 122 -15.28 -2.95 4.73
C TYR A 122 -15.79 -4.30 5.23
N ASP A 123 -16.95 -4.77 4.78
CA ASP A 123 -17.45 -6.09 5.17
C ASP A 123 -16.57 -7.19 4.53
N LYS A 124 -16.09 -8.12 5.37
CA LYS A 124 -15.16 -9.18 4.94
C LYS A 124 -15.85 -10.30 4.16
N GLU A 125 -17.16 -10.47 4.33
CA GLU A 125 -17.91 -11.58 3.73
C GLU A 125 -18.59 -11.14 2.41
N VAL A 126 -19.36 -10.06 2.46
CA VAL A 126 -20.13 -9.60 1.30
C VAL A 126 -19.40 -8.51 0.50
N GLY A 127 -18.58 -7.68 1.14
CA GLY A 127 -17.78 -6.63 0.53
C GLY A 127 -16.41 -7.11 0.05
N ILE A 128 -15.50 -6.15 -0.18
CA ILE A 128 -14.12 -6.41 -0.58
C ILE A 128 -13.14 -6.41 0.61
N GLY A 129 -13.58 -6.07 1.82
CA GLY A 129 -12.85 -6.26 3.07
C GLY A 129 -11.60 -5.40 3.21
N TYR A 130 -11.66 -4.10 2.92
CA TYR A 130 -10.58 -3.16 3.17
C TYR A 130 -10.13 -3.18 4.63
N SER A 131 -8.84 -3.09 4.86
CA SER A 131 -8.19 -3.17 6.17
C SER A 131 -7.22 -2.03 6.46
N LEU A 132 -6.87 -1.22 5.45
CA LEU A 132 -6.08 0.01 5.58
C LEU A 132 -6.97 1.24 5.37
N CYS A 133 -6.59 2.35 6.00
CA CYS A 133 -7.22 3.64 5.77
C CYS A 133 -6.16 4.74 5.85
N ARG A 134 -6.14 5.64 4.88
CA ARG A 134 -5.37 6.89 4.90
C ARG A 134 -6.30 8.05 5.18
N THR A 135 -5.83 9.07 5.90
CA THR A 135 -6.59 10.32 6.07
C THR A 135 -5.64 11.52 6.05
N PRO A 136 -6.05 12.68 5.54
CA PRO A 136 -5.25 13.89 5.61
C PRO A 136 -5.10 14.42 7.04
N ILE A 137 -3.95 15.02 7.35
CA ILE A 137 -3.81 15.92 8.50
C ILE A 137 -4.22 17.31 8.02
N HIS A 138 -5.36 17.82 8.51
CA HIS A 138 -6.11 19.00 8.03
C HIS A 138 -6.47 18.93 6.54
N SER A 139 -6.44 20.05 5.79
CA SER A 139 -6.90 20.09 4.41
C SER A 139 -5.90 19.46 3.42
N CYS A 140 -6.46 18.98 2.31
CA CYS A 140 -5.78 18.62 1.08
C CYS A 140 -6.62 19.14 -0.10
N ASP A 141 -6.24 18.88 -1.34
CA ASP A 141 -7.01 19.26 -2.53
C ASP A 141 -8.45 18.73 -2.53
N PHE A 142 -8.68 17.51 -1.96
CA PHE A 142 -9.99 16.90 -1.75
C PHE A 142 -10.65 17.32 -0.43
N SER A 143 -10.50 18.59 -0.08
CA SER A 143 -11.30 19.30 0.91
C SER A 143 -12.12 20.39 0.20
N SER A 144 -13.17 20.90 0.84
CA SER A 144 -14.00 21.97 0.27
C SER A 144 -13.33 23.35 0.34
N GLU A 145 -12.35 23.49 1.24
CA GLU A 145 -11.51 24.69 1.42
C GLU A 145 -10.18 24.32 2.08
N SER A 146 -9.21 25.23 2.05
CA SER A 146 -7.99 25.10 2.85
C SER A 146 -8.25 25.44 4.31
N PHE A 147 -7.86 24.59 5.24
CA PHE A 147 -7.97 24.81 6.68
C PHE A 147 -6.83 24.15 7.46
N THR A 148 -6.62 24.63 8.70
CA THR A 148 -5.69 24.03 9.66
C THR A 148 -6.39 23.82 11.00
N TYR A 149 -5.74 23.07 11.92
CA TYR A 149 -6.29 22.84 13.27
C TYR A 149 -5.91 23.92 14.28
N ILE A 150 -5.26 25.00 13.85
CA ILE A 150 -4.84 26.14 14.69
C ILE A 150 -5.25 27.45 14.02
N GLU A 151 -5.37 28.50 14.83
CA GLU A 151 -5.52 29.86 14.32
C GLU A 151 -4.21 30.36 13.69
N GLU A 152 -4.33 31.29 12.75
CA GLU A 152 -3.17 31.89 12.06
C GLU A 152 -2.22 32.54 13.05
N GLY A 153 -0.93 32.18 12.97
CA GLY A 153 0.13 32.71 13.85
C GLY A 153 0.27 32.01 15.22
N ASP A 154 -0.57 31.05 15.55
CA ASP A 154 -0.47 30.31 16.82
C ASP A 154 0.69 29.31 16.81
N SER A 155 1.91 29.81 17.04
CA SER A 155 3.13 29.00 17.13
C SER A 155 3.22 28.11 18.37
N ASN A 156 2.37 28.35 19.38
CA ASN A 156 2.34 27.56 20.61
C ASN A 156 1.31 26.42 20.55
N LEU A 157 0.55 26.33 19.45
CA LEU A 157 -0.52 25.34 19.24
C LEU A 157 -1.57 25.35 20.37
N SER A 158 -1.84 26.53 20.95
CA SER A 158 -2.79 26.71 22.05
C SER A 158 -4.24 26.61 21.61
N THR A 159 -4.51 26.96 20.34
CA THR A 159 -5.84 26.91 19.71
C THR A 159 -6.12 25.57 19.00
N PHE A 160 -5.19 24.59 19.09
CA PHE A 160 -5.30 23.34 18.36
C PHE A 160 -6.60 22.61 18.66
N ASN A 161 -7.39 22.37 17.60
CA ASN A 161 -8.61 21.55 17.69
C ASN A 161 -8.93 20.88 16.35
N ILE A 162 -9.57 19.72 16.38
CA ILE A 162 -10.00 18.93 15.22
C ILE A 162 -11.51 19.04 14.97
N ALA A 163 -12.15 20.17 15.33
CA ALA A 163 -13.60 20.32 15.24
C ALA A 163 -14.14 20.18 13.81
N HIS A 164 -13.34 20.59 12.80
CA HIS A 164 -13.68 20.38 11.40
C HIS A 164 -13.90 18.90 11.09
N ASP A 165 -12.94 18.06 11.47
CA ASP A 165 -12.97 16.61 11.17
C ASP A 165 -14.13 15.88 11.88
N LYS A 166 -14.58 16.41 13.02
CA LYS A 166 -15.71 15.86 13.78
C LYS A 166 -17.05 15.99 13.07
N GLN A 167 -17.15 16.82 12.04
CA GLN A 167 -18.39 17.01 11.29
C GLN A 167 -18.72 15.80 10.43
N TYR A 168 -17.76 15.33 9.62
CA TYR A 168 -17.99 14.26 8.64
C TYR A 168 -16.91 13.18 8.66
N ARG A 169 -15.61 13.54 8.69
CA ARG A 169 -14.48 12.62 8.48
C ARG A 169 -14.36 11.60 9.60
N ILE A 170 -14.32 12.01 10.86
CA ILE A 170 -14.28 11.15 12.03
C ILE A 170 -15.51 10.22 12.10
N PRO A 171 -16.75 10.70 11.93
CA PRO A 171 -17.91 9.84 11.88
C PRO A 171 -17.85 8.76 10.80
N LEU A 172 -17.32 9.05 9.60
CA LEU A 172 -17.17 8.06 8.54
C LEU A 172 -16.11 7.02 8.89
N ILE A 173 -14.93 7.44 9.41
CA ILE A 173 -13.86 6.53 9.82
C ILE A 173 -14.36 5.59 10.93
N LYS A 174 -15.11 6.08 11.91
CA LYS A 174 -15.69 5.25 12.99
C LYS A 174 -16.62 4.18 12.43
N LYS A 175 -17.54 4.55 11.53
CA LYS A 175 -18.45 3.59 10.88
C LYS A 175 -17.70 2.58 10.02
N ALA A 176 -16.71 3.00 9.27
CA ALA A 176 -15.85 2.13 8.49
C ALA A 176 -15.11 1.11 9.38
N THR A 177 -14.56 1.57 10.50
CA THR A 177 -13.88 0.73 11.49
C THR A 177 -14.83 -0.29 12.12
N GLU A 178 -16.06 0.12 12.45
CA GLU A 178 -17.09 -0.77 13.00
C GLU A 178 -17.42 -1.91 12.00
N VAL A 179 -17.70 -1.58 10.74
CA VAL A 179 -18.02 -2.58 9.70
C VAL A 179 -16.82 -3.48 9.39
N ALA A 180 -15.60 -2.96 9.46
CA ALA A 180 -14.36 -3.75 9.35
C ALA A 180 -14.12 -4.70 10.55
N GLY A 181 -15.00 -4.68 11.58
CA GLY A 181 -14.85 -5.48 12.79
C GLY A 181 -13.82 -4.92 13.77
N GLY A 182 -13.63 -3.62 13.82
CA GLY A 182 -12.73 -2.91 14.74
C GLY A 182 -11.24 -2.98 14.36
N GLN A 183 -10.90 -3.43 13.16
CA GLN A 183 -9.53 -3.70 12.72
C GLN A 183 -9.13 -2.89 11.47
N LEU A 184 -9.49 -1.63 11.41
CA LEU A 184 -9.04 -0.73 10.34
C LEU A 184 -7.74 -0.05 10.77
N LEU A 185 -6.67 -0.29 10.01
CA LEU A 185 -5.36 0.29 10.29
C LEU A 185 -5.32 1.68 9.67
N LEU A 186 -5.34 2.70 10.52
CA LEU A 186 -5.42 4.11 10.12
C LEU A 186 -4.06 4.79 10.18
N TYR A 187 -3.65 5.44 9.09
CA TYR A 187 -2.50 6.33 9.04
C TYR A 187 -2.84 7.67 8.40
N ALA A 188 -2.01 8.68 8.63
CA ALA A 188 -2.31 10.04 8.20
C ALA A 188 -1.13 10.73 7.52
N SER A 189 -1.44 11.64 6.59
CA SER A 189 -0.45 12.40 5.81
C SER A 189 -0.82 13.89 5.77
N PRO A 190 0.13 14.83 6.00
CA PRO A 190 -0.09 16.24 5.76
C PRO A 190 0.23 16.63 4.32
N TRP A 191 -0.48 17.60 3.77
CA TRP A 191 -0.20 18.21 2.46
C TRP A 191 0.63 19.46 2.60
N SER A 192 0.46 20.25 3.66
CA SER A 192 1.23 21.47 3.93
C SER A 192 1.20 21.82 5.41
N PRO A 193 2.29 22.36 5.98
CA PRO A 193 2.19 23.13 7.22
C PRO A 193 1.27 24.35 7.07
N PRO A 194 0.76 24.93 8.19
CA PRO A 194 0.08 26.22 8.17
C PRO A 194 0.88 27.31 7.45
N ALA A 195 0.22 28.22 6.76
CA ALA A 195 0.84 29.24 5.89
C ALA A 195 1.99 30.00 6.57
N PHE A 196 1.77 30.50 7.79
CA PHE A 196 2.77 31.30 8.52
C PHE A 196 4.03 30.52 8.91
N MET A 197 4.00 29.17 8.87
CA MET A 197 5.15 28.31 9.12
C MET A 197 6.03 28.14 7.89
N LYS A 198 5.61 28.61 6.71
CA LYS A 198 6.31 28.42 5.43
C LYS A 198 6.96 29.72 4.94
N ASP A 199 7.99 29.57 4.14
CA ASP A 199 8.76 30.67 3.57
C ASP A 199 7.98 31.49 2.54
N ASN A 200 7.00 30.86 1.86
CA ASN A 200 6.11 31.53 0.92
C ASN A 200 4.82 32.06 1.56
N ASN A 201 4.64 31.90 2.87
CA ASN A 201 3.44 32.28 3.63
C ASN A 201 2.13 31.82 2.97
N ASN A 202 2.11 30.63 2.39
CA ASN A 202 0.97 30.05 1.66
C ASN A 202 0.96 28.51 1.85
N MET A 203 -0.21 27.93 2.10
CA MET A 203 -0.33 26.46 2.16
C MET A 203 -0.17 25.82 0.77
N LEU A 204 -0.55 26.54 -0.29
CA LEU A 204 -0.46 26.15 -1.69
C LEU A 204 0.92 26.52 -2.27
N GLN A 205 1.20 26.08 -3.50
CA GLN A 205 2.34 26.50 -4.32
C GLN A 205 3.72 26.12 -3.73
N GLY A 206 3.84 24.94 -3.13
CA GLY A 206 5.11 24.46 -2.58
C GLY A 206 5.56 25.29 -1.37
N GLY A 207 6.74 25.90 -1.45
CA GLY A 207 7.39 26.55 -0.32
C GLY A 207 8.02 25.54 0.65
N LYS A 208 8.77 26.04 1.63
CA LYS A 208 9.48 25.22 2.61
C LYS A 208 9.09 25.58 4.03
N LEU A 209 9.07 24.59 4.92
CA LEU A 209 8.92 24.80 6.35
C LEU A 209 10.10 25.62 6.86
N LEU A 210 9.83 26.67 7.59
CA LEU A 210 10.85 27.55 8.19
C LEU A 210 11.50 26.88 9.39
N PRO A 211 12.84 26.89 9.54
CA PRO A 211 13.56 26.20 10.62
C PRO A 211 13.05 26.52 12.03
N ARG A 212 12.65 27.77 12.28
CA ARG A 212 12.09 28.20 13.56
C ARG A 212 10.80 27.47 13.98
N TYR A 213 10.15 26.78 13.07
CA TYR A 213 8.90 26.04 13.30
C TYR A 213 9.06 24.52 13.23
N PHE A 214 10.26 23.98 13.08
CA PHE A 214 10.47 22.53 12.99
C PHE A 214 9.89 21.79 14.21
N ASP A 215 10.20 22.24 15.42
CA ASP A 215 9.67 21.64 16.65
C ASP A 215 8.15 21.87 16.80
N THR A 216 7.66 23.05 16.40
CA THR A 216 6.22 23.35 16.40
C THR A 216 5.47 22.40 15.46
N TRP A 217 5.99 22.21 14.25
CA TRP A 217 5.36 21.31 13.27
C TRP A 217 5.43 19.84 13.72
N ALA A 218 6.55 19.39 14.25
CA ALA A 218 6.66 18.05 14.85
C ALA A 218 5.68 17.84 16.03
N THR A 219 5.49 18.87 16.88
CA THR A 219 4.50 18.84 17.96
C THR A 219 3.05 18.81 17.42
N TYR A 220 2.80 19.44 16.28
CA TYR A 220 1.49 19.41 15.63
C TYR A 220 1.05 17.98 15.26
N TYR A 221 1.98 17.15 14.74
CA TYR A 221 1.69 15.72 14.49
C TYR A 221 1.32 14.97 15.78
N ALA A 222 2.07 15.21 16.84
CA ALA A 222 1.79 14.57 18.13
C ALA A 222 0.41 14.96 18.67
N LYS A 223 0.03 16.25 18.56
CA LYS A 223 -1.31 16.72 18.94
C LYS A 223 -2.41 16.11 18.09
N PHE A 224 -2.21 16.00 16.76
CA PHE A 224 -3.15 15.34 15.87
C PHE A 224 -3.39 13.88 16.28
N ILE A 225 -2.32 13.10 16.47
CA ILE A 225 -2.41 11.70 16.87
C ILE A 225 -3.20 11.57 18.18
N LYS A 226 -2.83 12.33 19.21
CA LYS A 226 -3.52 12.30 20.51
C LYS A 226 -4.99 12.71 20.41
N ALA A 227 -5.31 13.68 19.56
CA ALA A 227 -6.69 14.13 19.37
C ALA A 227 -7.54 13.06 18.68
N TYR A 228 -7.01 12.35 17.69
CA TYR A 228 -7.71 11.24 17.05
C TYR A 228 -7.86 10.03 17.98
N GLU A 229 -6.83 9.72 18.75
CA GLU A 229 -6.88 8.64 19.75
C GLU A 229 -7.88 8.94 20.87
N ALA A 230 -8.01 10.21 21.29
CA ALA A 230 -9.04 10.63 22.23
C ALA A 230 -10.47 10.47 21.67
N GLU A 231 -10.64 10.49 20.34
CA GLU A 231 -11.89 10.16 19.67
C GLU A 231 -12.11 8.64 19.51
N GLY A 232 -11.19 7.81 20.00
CA GLY A 232 -11.26 6.35 19.90
C GLY A 232 -10.76 5.79 18.56
N MET A 233 -9.96 6.56 17.83
CA MET A 233 -9.38 6.15 16.55
C MET A 233 -7.85 6.07 16.69
N PRO A 234 -7.29 4.89 16.97
CA PRO A 234 -5.86 4.71 17.08
C PRO A 234 -5.17 4.98 15.74
N ILE A 235 -4.18 5.87 15.75
CA ILE A 235 -3.31 6.13 14.60
C ILE A 235 -2.16 5.12 14.63
N TRP A 236 -2.03 4.33 13.56
CA TRP A 236 -0.92 3.40 13.37
C TRP A 236 0.38 4.11 13.00
N GLY A 237 0.30 5.12 12.14
CA GLY A 237 1.48 5.83 11.65
C GLY A 237 1.13 7.11 10.91
N ILE A 238 2.17 7.80 10.49
CA ILE A 238 2.09 9.04 9.71
C ILE A 238 3.10 9.00 8.56
N THR A 239 2.83 9.76 7.50
CA THR A 239 3.88 10.17 6.54
C THR A 239 4.40 11.56 6.92
N ILE A 240 5.65 11.85 6.58
CA ILE A 240 6.24 13.16 6.91
C ILE A 240 5.61 14.26 6.06
N GLN A 241 5.44 14.02 4.76
CA GLN A 241 4.89 14.99 3.84
C GLN A 241 4.33 14.28 2.62
N ASN A 242 3.10 14.58 2.23
CA ASN A 242 2.57 14.18 0.92
C ASN A 242 3.34 14.88 -0.19
N GLU A 243 3.88 14.11 -1.14
CA GLU A 243 4.55 14.59 -2.36
C GLU A 243 5.60 15.69 -2.12
N PRO A 244 6.67 15.44 -1.35
CA PRO A 244 7.61 16.46 -0.89
C PRO A 244 8.47 17.11 -1.99
N MET A 245 8.29 16.73 -3.25
CA MET A 245 8.96 17.38 -4.40
C MET A 245 7.99 18.04 -5.38
N ALA A 246 6.68 17.99 -5.11
CA ALA A 246 5.67 18.57 -5.99
C ALA A 246 5.29 19.98 -5.56
N VAL A 247 5.46 20.95 -6.45
CA VAL A 247 4.91 22.30 -6.32
C VAL A 247 3.52 22.29 -6.94
N GLN A 248 2.50 22.19 -6.10
CA GLN A 248 1.13 22.02 -6.55
C GLN A 248 0.30 23.31 -6.38
N ARG A 249 -0.76 23.46 -7.17
CA ARG A 249 -1.74 24.55 -7.01
C ARG A 249 -2.68 24.35 -5.81
N TRP A 250 -2.53 23.25 -5.10
CA TRP A 250 -3.16 22.90 -3.83
C TRP A 250 -2.12 22.85 -2.72
N GLU A 251 -2.50 22.43 -1.52
CA GLU A 251 -1.62 22.29 -0.38
C GLU A 251 -0.40 21.45 -0.75
N SER A 252 0.77 22.02 -0.54
CA SER A 252 2.04 21.35 -0.84
C SER A 252 3.20 21.99 -0.07
N CYS A 253 4.23 21.21 0.23
CA CYS A 253 5.43 21.67 0.90
C CYS A 253 6.64 20.86 0.41
N ILE A 254 7.75 21.55 0.15
CA ILE A 254 8.94 20.96 -0.46
C ILE A 254 9.94 20.57 0.61
N TYR A 255 10.44 19.33 0.52
CA TYR A 255 11.60 18.83 1.27
C TYR A 255 12.57 18.15 0.29
N THR A 256 13.84 18.52 0.32
CA THR A 256 14.88 17.65 -0.24
C THR A 256 14.98 16.36 0.58
N ALA A 257 15.72 15.38 0.09
CA ALA A 257 15.91 14.13 0.85
C ALA A 257 16.65 14.38 2.17
N GLU A 258 17.63 15.29 2.15
CA GLU A 258 18.39 15.70 3.32
C GLU A 258 17.53 16.50 4.32
N GLU A 259 16.68 17.41 3.82
CA GLU A 259 15.76 18.18 4.67
C GLU A 259 14.74 17.27 5.37
N GLU A 260 14.17 16.29 4.66
CA GLU A 260 13.25 15.31 5.25
C GLU A 260 13.97 14.42 6.28
N ARG A 261 15.18 13.90 5.94
CA ARG A 261 16.04 13.14 6.85
C ARG A 261 16.34 13.94 8.14
N ASP A 262 16.77 15.18 7.98
CA ASP A 262 17.20 16.02 9.11
C ASP A 262 16.02 16.46 9.98
N PHE A 263 14.87 16.75 9.39
CA PHE A 263 13.62 16.98 10.13
C PHE A 263 13.21 15.73 10.92
N LEU A 264 13.25 14.55 10.29
CA LEU A 264 12.93 13.29 10.96
C LEU A 264 13.81 13.04 12.17
N LYS A 265 15.15 13.04 11.99
CA LYS A 265 16.07 12.63 13.05
C LYS A 265 16.26 13.66 14.16
N ASN A 266 16.17 14.97 13.84
CA ASN A 266 16.47 16.02 14.80
C ASN A 266 15.22 16.59 15.50
N HIS A 267 14.04 16.44 14.91
CA HIS A 267 12.80 17.06 15.37
C HIS A 267 11.67 16.05 15.54
N LEU A 268 11.15 15.45 14.47
CA LEU A 268 9.94 14.63 14.52
C LEU A 268 10.13 13.37 15.38
N GLY A 269 11.19 12.59 15.14
CA GLY A 269 11.45 11.36 15.89
C GLY A 269 11.62 11.61 17.39
N PRO A 270 12.51 12.53 17.82
CA PRO A 270 12.68 12.88 19.23
C PRO A 270 11.41 13.42 19.91
N ILE A 271 10.59 14.22 19.19
CA ILE A 271 9.33 14.73 19.73
C ILE A 271 8.31 13.61 19.87
N MET A 272 8.20 12.70 18.90
CA MET A 272 7.31 11.53 19.00
C MET A 272 7.68 10.65 20.22
N GLU A 273 8.97 10.40 20.47
CA GLU A 273 9.43 9.67 21.67
C GLU A 273 9.05 10.43 22.96
N LYS A 274 9.36 11.73 23.03
CA LYS A 274 9.06 12.59 24.19
C LYS A 274 7.56 12.63 24.52
N GLU A 275 6.71 12.63 23.48
CA GLU A 275 5.26 12.68 23.64
C GLU A 275 4.62 11.30 23.91
N GLY A 276 5.42 10.23 24.03
CA GLY A 276 4.99 8.87 24.29
C GLY A 276 4.40 8.17 23.06
N LEU A 277 4.77 8.61 21.87
CA LEU A 277 4.27 8.12 20.57
C LEU A 277 5.38 7.40 19.75
N GLY A 278 6.45 6.94 20.40
CA GLY A 278 7.57 6.27 19.75
C GLY A 278 7.23 4.91 19.12
N ASP A 279 6.06 4.35 19.41
CA ASP A 279 5.52 3.14 18.78
C ASP A 279 4.88 3.40 17.41
N LYS A 280 4.52 4.66 17.11
CA LYS A 280 3.89 5.05 15.85
C LYS A 280 4.87 4.94 14.68
N LYS A 281 4.36 4.47 13.54
CA LYS A 281 5.20 4.25 12.36
C LYS A 281 5.36 5.55 11.58
N ILE A 282 6.60 5.88 11.24
CA ILE A 282 6.90 7.04 10.39
C ILE A 282 7.31 6.53 9.01
N VAL A 283 6.59 6.98 8.02
CA VAL A 283 6.80 6.66 6.59
C VAL A 283 7.38 7.89 5.91
N VAL A 284 8.47 7.70 5.17
CA VAL A 284 9.16 8.77 4.45
C VAL A 284 8.77 8.79 2.98
N TRP A 285 9.09 9.84 2.26
CA TRP A 285 8.87 10.06 0.84
C TRP A 285 7.40 10.34 0.50
N ASP A 286 6.55 9.32 0.46
CA ASP A 286 5.11 9.49 0.13
C ASP A 286 4.89 10.22 -1.22
N HIS A 287 5.63 9.79 -2.27
CA HIS A 287 5.63 10.36 -3.63
C HIS A 287 5.95 9.26 -4.67
N ASN A 288 6.16 9.61 -5.94
CA ASN A 288 6.25 8.65 -7.04
C ASN A 288 7.46 7.69 -6.95
N ARG A 289 7.34 6.51 -7.63
CA ARG A 289 8.37 5.45 -7.66
C ARG A 289 9.69 5.91 -8.27
N ASP A 290 9.68 6.93 -9.14
CA ASP A 290 10.83 7.38 -9.94
C ASP A 290 12.06 7.75 -9.09
N LEU A 291 11.88 8.49 -8.01
CA LEU A 291 12.96 8.94 -7.12
C LEU A 291 12.98 8.22 -5.76
N ALA A 292 12.14 7.20 -5.58
CA ALA A 292 12.03 6.48 -4.31
C ALA A 292 13.37 5.86 -3.87
N SER A 293 14.15 5.26 -4.78
CA SER A 293 15.46 4.69 -4.45
C SER A 293 16.47 5.74 -3.99
N ASN A 294 16.49 6.93 -4.62
CA ASN A 294 17.35 8.03 -4.19
C ASN A 294 17.00 8.49 -2.79
N ARG A 295 15.69 8.66 -2.50
CA ARG A 295 15.19 9.06 -1.19
C ARG A 295 15.54 8.02 -0.12
N ALA A 296 15.33 6.74 -0.43
CA ALA A 296 15.66 5.62 0.45
C ALA A 296 17.15 5.61 0.82
N ASN A 297 18.05 5.74 -0.16
CA ASN A 297 19.49 5.76 0.08
C ASN A 297 19.88 6.87 1.07
N ILE A 298 19.39 8.10 0.87
CA ILE A 298 19.77 9.25 1.70
C ILE A 298 19.25 9.11 3.15
N ILE A 299 18.05 8.55 3.32
CA ILE A 299 17.41 8.46 4.64
C ILE A 299 17.84 7.19 5.38
N PHE A 300 17.85 6.02 4.70
CA PHE A 300 18.08 4.74 5.36
C PHE A 300 19.56 4.47 5.66
N GLU A 301 20.49 5.07 4.89
CA GLU A 301 21.93 4.99 5.22
C GLU A 301 22.31 5.84 6.43
N ASP A 302 21.53 6.85 6.78
CA ASP A 302 21.68 7.62 8.03
C ASP A 302 21.06 6.84 9.19
N LYS A 303 21.90 6.20 10.01
CA LYS A 303 21.48 5.34 11.13
C LYS A 303 20.60 6.04 12.16
N GLU A 304 20.78 7.35 12.34
CA GLU A 304 19.99 8.14 13.29
C GLU A 304 18.60 8.46 12.73
N ALA A 305 18.46 8.62 11.41
CA ALA A 305 17.16 8.73 10.76
C ALA A 305 16.48 7.36 10.63
N ALA A 306 17.22 6.34 10.24
CA ALA A 306 16.71 4.98 10.03
C ALA A 306 16.02 4.39 11.27
N LYS A 307 16.50 4.70 12.49
CA LYS A 307 15.89 4.22 13.74
C LYS A 307 14.44 4.69 13.95
N TYR A 308 14.07 5.83 13.36
CA TYR A 308 12.72 6.38 13.41
C TYR A 308 11.86 5.98 12.23
N THR A 309 12.47 5.41 11.19
CA THR A 309 11.78 5.10 9.93
C THR A 309 11.22 3.68 9.93
N TRP A 310 9.92 3.54 9.67
CA TRP A 310 9.31 2.23 9.45
C TRP A 310 9.49 1.75 8.00
N GLY A 311 9.51 2.66 7.05
CA GLY A 311 9.60 2.36 5.64
C GLY A 311 9.34 3.57 4.75
N ILE A 312 9.19 3.33 3.46
CA ILE A 312 8.97 4.34 2.43
C ILE A 312 7.57 4.21 1.83
N GLY A 313 6.85 5.32 1.74
CA GLY A 313 5.58 5.43 1.02
C GLY A 313 5.80 5.81 -0.44
N PHE A 314 4.95 5.32 -1.34
CA PHE A 314 5.07 5.71 -2.73
C PHE A 314 3.73 5.75 -3.46
N HIS A 315 3.70 6.54 -4.57
CA HIS A 315 2.60 6.77 -5.50
C HIS A 315 2.94 6.26 -6.90
N TRP A 316 2.04 6.42 -7.86
CA TRP A 316 2.18 5.91 -9.23
C TRP A 316 2.11 6.98 -10.33
N TYR A 317 2.26 8.25 -9.97
CA TYR A 317 2.05 9.34 -10.94
C TYR A 317 3.32 9.69 -11.75
N GLU A 318 4.40 8.92 -11.64
CA GLU A 318 5.66 9.17 -12.38
C GLU A 318 5.47 9.21 -13.90
N THR A 319 4.42 8.62 -14.42
CA THR A 319 4.11 8.59 -15.86
C THR A 319 3.67 9.95 -16.42
N TRP A 320 3.41 10.96 -15.58
CA TRP A 320 3.09 12.33 -16.03
C TRP A 320 4.20 12.94 -16.90
N ALA A 321 5.45 12.57 -16.66
CA ALA A 321 6.61 13.02 -17.42
C ALA A 321 6.89 12.17 -18.69
N GLY A 322 6.05 11.17 -18.97
CA GLY A 322 6.25 10.14 -19.98
C GLY A 322 7.12 8.97 -19.48
N GLY A 323 7.02 7.82 -20.12
CA GLY A 323 7.73 6.61 -19.74
C GLY A 323 6.89 5.59 -19.01
N GLU A 324 7.52 4.49 -18.59
CA GLU A 324 6.90 3.35 -17.93
C GLU A 324 6.97 3.47 -16.41
N SER A 325 6.12 2.73 -15.70
CA SER A 325 6.14 2.65 -14.24
C SER A 325 7.45 2.02 -13.73
N MET A 326 8.07 2.64 -12.73
CA MET A 326 9.42 2.31 -12.26
C MET A 326 9.42 1.24 -11.16
N TYR A 327 8.80 0.08 -11.41
CA TYR A 327 8.74 -1.04 -10.45
C TYR A 327 10.13 -1.57 -10.03
N ALA A 328 11.13 -1.48 -10.90
CA ALA A 328 12.49 -1.90 -10.59
C ALA A 328 13.11 -1.09 -9.43
N ASN A 329 12.68 0.17 -9.22
CA ASN A 329 13.14 0.97 -8.09
C ASN A 329 12.66 0.38 -6.75
N LEU A 330 11.46 -0.20 -6.72
CA LEU A 330 10.94 -0.88 -5.52
C LEU A 330 11.74 -2.14 -5.22
N ALA A 331 12.04 -2.97 -6.23
CA ALA A 331 12.90 -4.14 -6.08
C ALA A 331 14.28 -3.74 -5.52
N ASN A 332 14.88 -2.68 -6.07
CA ASN A 332 16.17 -2.17 -5.62
C ASN A 332 16.14 -1.74 -4.15
N ILE A 333 15.10 -1.02 -3.71
CA ILE A 333 14.96 -0.63 -2.30
C ILE A 333 14.80 -1.87 -1.41
N ASN A 334 13.93 -2.82 -1.79
CA ASN A 334 13.68 -4.03 -1.02
C ASN A 334 14.93 -4.93 -0.88
N GLU A 335 15.79 -4.96 -1.91
CA GLU A 335 17.05 -5.69 -1.88
C GLU A 335 18.13 -4.95 -1.07
N SER A 336 18.21 -3.62 -1.19
CA SER A 336 19.22 -2.80 -0.52
C SER A 336 18.92 -2.60 0.96
N PHE A 337 17.64 -2.53 1.34
CA PHE A 337 17.18 -2.24 2.69
C PHE A 337 16.09 -3.24 3.14
N PRO A 338 16.43 -4.53 3.32
CA PRO A 338 15.44 -5.60 3.54
C PRO A 338 14.65 -5.48 4.86
N ASP A 339 15.13 -4.67 5.80
CA ASP A 339 14.46 -4.39 7.07
C ASP A 339 13.45 -3.22 6.98
N MET A 340 13.43 -2.51 5.85
CA MET A 340 12.52 -1.40 5.59
C MET A 340 11.32 -1.85 4.75
N ASN A 341 10.16 -1.27 5.03
CA ASN A 341 8.92 -1.63 4.35
C ASN A 341 8.62 -0.70 3.18
N LEU A 342 7.95 -1.24 2.16
CA LEU A 342 7.41 -0.49 1.03
C LEU A 342 5.88 -0.43 1.16
N LEU A 343 5.31 0.77 1.17
CA LEU A 343 3.86 0.99 1.25
C LEU A 343 3.40 1.84 0.07
N PHE A 344 2.50 1.32 -0.75
CA PHE A 344 1.80 2.15 -1.72
C PHE A 344 0.79 3.01 -0.97
N THR A 345 0.99 4.33 -0.94
CA THR A 345 0.25 5.26 -0.09
C THR A 345 -0.84 6.01 -0.82
N GLU A 346 -0.78 6.13 -2.13
CA GLU A 346 -1.79 6.82 -2.92
C GLU A 346 -1.77 6.41 -4.40
N GLY A 347 -2.96 6.28 -4.99
CA GLY A 347 -3.16 6.23 -6.42
C GLY A 347 -4.62 6.42 -6.79
N CYS A 348 -4.88 7.21 -7.83
CA CYS A 348 -6.19 7.32 -8.45
C CYS A 348 -6.06 7.48 -9.96
N GLN A 349 -7.16 7.33 -10.67
CA GLN A 349 -7.21 7.74 -12.06
C GLN A 349 -7.57 9.22 -12.13
N GLU A 350 -6.65 10.01 -12.66
CA GLU A 350 -6.73 11.46 -12.81
C GLU A 350 -7.64 11.87 -13.98
N GLY A 351 -8.05 13.14 -14.03
CA GLY A 351 -8.77 13.71 -15.16
C GLY A 351 -10.16 13.12 -15.33
N PHE A 352 -11.00 13.31 -14.31
CA PHE A 352 -12.37 12.80 -14.28
C PHE A 352 -13.18 13.22 -15.53
N ARG A 353 -13.91 12.24 -16.08
CA ARG A 353 -14.85 12.40 -17.18
C ARG A 353 -16.07 11.51 -16.96
N PRO A 354 -17.30 12.04 -16.94
CA PRO A 354 -18.51 11.27 -16.64
C PRO A 354 -18.82 10.17 -17.67
N ASP A 355 -18.33 10.30 -18.90
CA ASP A 355 -18.46 9.27 -19.95
C ASP A 355 -17.51 8.07 -19.76
N ARG A 356 -16.64 8.07 -18.73
CA ARG A 356 -15.61 7.06 -18.51
C ARG A 356 -15.75 6.25 -17.21
N TYR A 357 -16.90 6.28 -16.56
CA TYR A 357 -17.13 5.44 -15.37
C TYR A 357 -16.85 3.96 -15.60
N GLN A 358 -17.16 3.47 -16.80
CA GLN A 358 -16.99 2.07 -17.19
C GLN A 358 -15.76 1.84 -18.08
N TYR A 359 -14.82 2.79 -18.13
CA TYR A 359 -13.62 2.67 -18.94
C TYR A 359 -12.67 1.64 -18.34
N TRP A 360 -12.51 0.51 -19.01
CA TRP A 360 -11.89 -0.70 -18.48
C TRP A 360 -10.39 -0.54 -18.20
N ALA A 361 -9.69 0.23 -19.05
CA ALA A 361 -8.26 0.47 -18.89
C ALA A 361 -7.90 1.09 -17.52
N HIS A 362 -8.81 1.82 -16.86
CA HIS A 362 -8.61 2.31 -15.51
C HIS A 362 -8.41 1.15 -14.53
N ALA A 363 -9.26 0.13 -14.60
CA ALA A 363 -9.17 -1.04 -13.73
C ALA A 363 -7.92 -1.89 -14.03
N GLU A 364 -7.56 -2.05 -15.30
CA GLU A 364 -6.33 -2.75 -15.70
C GLU A 364 -5.07 -2.05 -15.19
N ARG A 365 -5.03 -0.70 -15.16
CA ARG A 365 -3.95 0.06 -14.52
C ARG A 365 -3.80 -0.32 -13.06
N TYR A 366 -4.91 -0.42 -12.31
CA TYR A 366 -4.90 -0.86 -10.91
C TYR A 366 -4.40 -2.30 -10.78
N GLY A 367 -4.94 -3.24 -11.54
CA GLY A 367 -4.52 -4.64 -11.50
C GLY A 367 -3.04 -4.81 -11.80
N ASN A 368 -2.53 -4.13 -12.84
CA ASN A 368 -1.12 -4.13 -13.22
C ASN A 368 -0.24 -3.57 -12.09
N SER A 369 -0.60 -2.40 -11.54
CA SER A 369 0.17 -1.77 -10.48
C SER A 369 0.23 -2.63 -9.23
N ILE A 370 -0.90 -3.14 -8.77
CA ILE A 370 -0.98 -3.96 -7.55
C ILE A 370 -0.16 -5.25 -7.69
N ILE A 371 -0.25 -5.96 -8.83
CA ILE A 371 0.53 -7.18 -9.08
C ILE A 371 2.02 -6.88 -9.05
N ASN A 372 2.45 -5.84 -9.76
CA ASN A 372 3.86 -5.51 -9.87
C ASN A 372 4.42 -4.93 -8.57
N ASP A 373 3.68 -4.07 -7.86
CA ASP A 373 4.09 -3.55 -6.56
C ASP A 373 4.31 -4.68 -5.55
N PHE A 374 3.37 -5.62 -5.44
CA PHE A 374 3.52 -6.76 -4.53
C PHE A 374 4.67 -7.68 -4.95
N ASN A 375 4.85 -7.92 -6.25
CA ASN A 375 5.96 -8.74 -6.73
C ASN A 375 7.34 -8.11 -6.46
N ASN A 376 7.39 -6.79 -6.22
CA ASN A 376 8.61 -6.04 -5.90
C ASN A 376 8.73 -5.63 -4.42
N GLY A 377 8.01 -6.30 -3.50
CA GLY A 377 8.26 -6.17 -2.07
C GLY A 377 7.26 -5.31 -1.29
N THR A 378 6.29 -4.68 -1.95
CA THR A 378 5.27 -3.85 -1.29
C THR A 378 4.46 -4.66 -0.28
N VAL A 379 4.27 -4.12 0.93
CA VAL A 379 3.55 -4.80 2.02
C VAL A 379 2.07 -4.43 2.10
N GLY A 380 1.69 -3.25 1.62
CA GLY A 380 0.29 -2.78 1.63
C GLY A 380 0.02 -1.80 0.50
N TRP A 381 -1.25 -1.60 0.17
CA TRP A 381 -1.66 -0.78 -0.96
C TRP A 381 -2.87 0.06 -0.61
N THR A 382 -2.82 1.39 -0.79
CA THR A 382 -3.88 2.33 -0.43
C THR A 382 -4.30 3.15 -1.62
N ASP A 383 -5.54 2.95 -2.06
CA ASP A 383 -6.19 3.80 -3.05
C ASP A 383 -6.37 5.23 -2.53
N TRP A 384 -6.57 6.20 -3.44
CA TRP A 384 -6.94 7.55 -3.03
C TRP A 384 -8.39 7.60 -2.52
N ASN A 385 -9.20 8.52 -2.91
CA ASN A 385 -10.56 8.69 -2.40
C ASN A 385 -11.44 7.43 -2.55
N ILE A 386 -12.00 6.92 -1.44
CA ILE A 386 -12.94 5.80 -1.52
C ILE A 386 -14.28 6.17 -2.17
N LEU A 387 -14.65 7.44 -2.12
CA LEU A 387 -15.91 7.95 -2.63
C LEU A 387 -15.75 9.38 -3.11
N LEU A 388 -16.23 9.67 -4.32
CA LEU A 388 -16.35 11.01 -4.88
C LEU A 388 -17.76 11.20 -5.43
N ASP A 389 -18.15 12.45 -5.65
CA ASP A 389 -19.45 12.77 -6.25
C ASP A 389 -19.49 12.46 -7.76
N GLN A 390 -20.62 12.69 -8.40
CA GLN A 390 -20.85 12.50 -9.84
C GLN A 390 -20.00 13.41 -10.74
N LYS A 391 -19.23 14.35 -10.15
CA LYS A 391 -18.32 15.27 -10.85
C LYS A 391 -16.84 14.95 -10.57
N GLY A 392 -16.57 13.92 -9.76
CA GLY A 392 -15.21 13.54 -9.38
C GLY A 392 -14.61 14.40 -8.25
N GLY A 393 -15.47 15.01 -7.43
CA GLY A 393 -15.14 15.87 -6.30
C GLY A 393 -15.97 15.56 -5.04
N PRO A 394 -16.13 16.56 -4.15
CA PRO A 394 -15.63 17.93 -4.19
C PRO A 394 -14.11 18.06 -4.15
N ASN A 395 -13.61 19.16 -4.72
CA ASN A 395 -12.19 19.50 -4.73
C ASN A 395 -12.07 21.02 -4.92
N HIS A 396 -11.45 21.74 -3.96
CA HIS A 396 -11.45 23.19 -3.92
C HIS A 396 -10.57 23.87 -4.98
N VAL A 397 -9.71 23.09 -5.65
CA VAL A 397 -8.85 23.59 -6.74
C VAL A 397 -9.22 23.02 -8.12
N GLY A 398 -10.32 22.22 -8.19
CA GLY A 398 -10.80 21.64 -9.44
C GLY A 398 -9.90 20.51 -9.98
N ASN A 399 -9.23 19.78 -9.12
CA ASN A 399 -8.43 18.59 -9.47
C ASN A 399 -9.30 17.32 -9.38
N PHE A 400 -10.28 17.18 -10.28
CA PHE A 400 -11.26 16.11 -10.23
C PHE A 400 -10.67 14.77 -10.69
N CYS A 401 -10.98 13.70 -9.94
CA CYS A 401 -10.46 12.35 -10.16
C CYS A 401 -11.59 11.31 -10.16
N PHE A 402 -11.24 10.07 -10.51
CA PHE A 402 -12.10 8.92 -10.30
C PHE A 402 -11.88 8.32 -8.90
N ALA A 403 -12.94 7.71 -8.39
CA ALA A 403 -12.92 6.81 -7.26
C ALA A 403 -13.44 5.43 -7.68
N PRO A 404 -13.16 4.35 -6.96
CA PRO A 404 -13.74 3.04 -7.27
C PRO A 404 -15.28 3.03 -7.19
N ILE A 405 -15.85 3.83 -6.28
CA ILE A 405 -17.29 4.09 -6.19
C ILE A 405 -17.54 5.59 -6.20
N HIS A 406 -18.50 6.05 -7.00
CA HIS A 406 -19.01 7.41 -6.96
C HIS A 406 -20.41 7.43 -6.36
N GLY A 407 -20.73 8.51 -5.65
CA GLY A 407 -22.07 8.79 -5.12
C GLY A 407 -22.71 9.94 -5.87
N ASP A 408 -23.75 9.67 -6.64
CA ASP A 408 -24.54 10.73 -7.25
C ASP A 408 -25.37 11.40 -6.15
N THR A 409 -24.99 12.61 -5.76
CA THR A 409 -25.65 13.37 -4.68
C THR A 409 -26.99 13.97 -5.08
N GLU A 410 -27.36 13.94 -6.37
CA GLU A 410 -28.64 14.41 -6.89
C GLU A 410 -29.67 13.28 -6.90
N THR A 411 -29.28 12.08 -7.32
CA THR A 411 -30.16 10.90 -7.36
C THR A 411 -30.07 10.01 -6.11
N GLY A 412 -28.99 10.13 -5.36
CA GLY A 412 -28.69 9.31 -4.21
C GLY A 412 -28.10 7.92 -4.56
N GLU A 413 -27.77 7.64 -5.82
CA GLU A 413 -27.32 6.33 -6.26
C GLU A 413 -25.80 6.17 -6.18
N LEU A 414 -25.33 4.92 -5.98
CA LEU A 414 -23.93 4.54 -6.05
C LEU A 414 -23.57 4.04 -7.46
N ILE A 415 -22.44 4.52 -8.00
CA ILE A 415 -21.90 4.15 -9.31
C ILE A 415 -20.62 3.35 -9.08
N TYR A 416 -20.67 2.05 -9.28
CA TYR A 416 -19.52 1.16 -9.19
C TYR A 416 -18.73 1.18 -10.49
N THR A 417 -17.43 1.46 -10.40
CA THR A 417 -16.53 1.39 -11.56
C THR A 417 -15.87 0.01 -11.65
N PRO A 418 -15.31 -0.40 -12.81
CA PRO A 418 -14.55 -1.64 -12.93
C PRO A 418 -13.39 -1.72 -11.92
N THR A 419 -12.81 -0.58 -11.51
CA THR A 419 -11.73 -0.49 -10.53
C THR A 419 -12.10 -1.10 -9.18
N TYR A 420 -13.34 -0.89 -8.70
CA TYR A 420 -13.82 -1.50 -7.46
C TYR A 420 -13.69 -3.03 -7.48
N TYR A 421 -14.07 -3.65 -8.59
CA TYR A 421 -14.00 -5.10 -8.73
C TYR A 421 -12.57 -5.61 -8.85
N TYR A 422 -11.69 -4.87 -9.55
CA TYR A 422 -10.27 -5.21 -9.64
C TYR A 422 -9.58 -5.17 -8.27
N LEU A 423 -9.82 -4.13 -7.47
CA LEU A 423 -9.37 -4.05 -6.08
C LEU A 423 -9.89 -5.23 -5.24
N GLY A 424 -11.15 -5.62 -5.46
CA GLY A 424 -11.76 -6.75 -4.78
C GLY A 424 -11.10 -8.10 -5.05
N HIS A 425 -10.48 -8.29 -6.23
CA HIS A 425 -9.72 -9.51 -6.55
C HIS A 425 -8.51 -9.71 -5.64
N PHE A 426 -7.99 -8.65 -5.06
CA PHE A 426 -6.91 -8.72 -4.07
C PHE A 426 -7.46 -8.66 -2.65
N SER A 427 -8.13 -7.58 -2.28
CA SER A 427 -8.48 -7.28 -0.90
C SER A 427 -9.47 -8.26 -0.25
N LYS A 428 -10.43 -8.81 -1.03
CA LYS A 428 -11.39 -9.79 -0.53
C LYS A 428 -10.75 -11.12 -0.14
N PHE A 429 -9.76 -11.55 -0.91
CA PHE A 429 -9.22 -12.91 -0.81
C PHE A 429 -7.86 -12.97 -0.10
N ILE A 430 -6.99 -11.97 -0.29
CA ILE A 430 -5.70 -11.87 0.40
C ILE A 430 -5.94 -11.14 1.72
N ARG A 431 -5.67 -11.80 2.84
CA ARG A 431 -5.97 -11.26 4.16
C ARG A 431 -4.72 -10.71 4.84
N PRO A 432 -4.84 -9.69 5.72
CA PRO A 432 -3.72 -9.23 6.53
C PRO A 432 -2.94 -10.38 7.15
N GLU A 433 -1.61 -10.24 7.19
CA GLU A 433 -0.65 -11.24 7.65
C GLU A 433 -0.41 -12.44 6.69
N ALA A 434 -1.05 -12.45 5.50
CA ALA A 434 -0.68 -13.38 4.43
C ALA A 434 0.79 -13.19 4.03
N LYS A 435 1.45 -14.27 3.59
CA LYS A 435 2.81 -14.20 3.03
C LYS A 435 2.74 -14.25 1.51
N ARG A 436 3.40 -13.30 0.83
CA ARG A 436 3.60 -13.44 -0.61
C ARG A 436 4.48 -14.66 -0.88
N ILE A 437 4.11 -15.46 -1.86
CA ILE A 437 4.86 -16.65 -2.25
C ILE A 437 5.31 -16.57 -3.70
N SER A 438 6.33 -17.36 -4.05
CA SER A 438 6.94 -17.35 -5.37
C SER A 438 5.92 -17.70 -6.45
N THR A 439 5.76 -16.82 -7.42
CA THR A 439 4.87 -16.97 -8.56
C THR A 439 5.54 -16.44 -9.81
N THR A 440 5.51 -17.21 -10.88
CA THR A 440 6.08 -16.82 -12.18
C THR A 440 5.17 -17.24 -13.32
N SER A 441 5.10 -16.43 -14.36
CA SER A 441 4.42 -16.75 -15.63
C SER A 441 5.43 -17.12 -16.70
N SER A 442 5.11 -18.10 -17.53
CA SER A 442 5.95 -18.49 -18.67
C SER A 442 5.83 -17.51 -19.85
N ARG A 443 4.86 -16.62 -19.83
CA ARG A 443 4.58 -15.60 -20.88
C ARG A 443 4.14 -14.30 -20.25
N SER A 444 4.59 -13.19 -20.82
CA SER A 444 4.24 -11.83 -20.40
C SER A 444 2.76 -11.45 -20.63
N HIS A 445 2.00 -12.26 -21.38
CA HIS A 445 0.58 -12.07 -21.60
C HIS A 445 -0.25 -12.21 -20.32
N LEU A 446 0.24 -12.96 -19.31
CA LEU A 446 -0.40 -13.11 -18.03
C LEU A 446 0.48 -12.53 -16.91
N GLU A 447 -0.06 -11.57 -16.19
CA GLU A 447 0.52 -11.05 -14.98
C GLU A 447 -0.05 -11.82 -13.78
N SER A 448 0.77 -12.14 -12.78
CA SER A 448 0.30 -12.94 -11.64
C SER A 448 1.07 -12.68 -10.37
N THR A 449 0.37 -12.80 -9.23
CA THR A 449 0.95 -12.80 -7.89
C THR A 449 0.23 -13.81 -7.00
N SER A 450 0.90 -14.33 -5.95
CA SER A 450 0.28 -15.31 -5.05
C SER A 450 0.60 -15.04 -3.59
N PHE A 451 -0.35 -15.39 -2.73
CA PHE A 451 -0.26 -15.24 -1.28
C PHE A 451 -0.77 -16.49 -0.56
N LEU A 452 -0.14 -16.82 0.55
CA LEU A 452 -0.60 -17.82 1.48
C LEU A 452 -1.18 -17.15 2.73
N ASN A 453 -2.48 -17.28 2.92
CA ASN A 453 -3.19 -16.77 4.08
C ASN A 453 -2.88 -17.57 5.35
N LYS A 454 -3.12 -16.99 6.52
CA LYS A 454 -2.97 -17.68 7.81
C LYS A 454 -3.88 -18.89 8.00
N ASP A 455 -5.05 -18.90 7.35
CA ASP A 455 -5.97 -20.03 7.37
C ASP A 455 -5.51 -21.22 6.48
N GLY A 456 -4.35 -21.08 5.83
CA GLY A 456 -3.80 -22.05 4.92
C GLY A 456 -4.35 -21.96 3.49
N SER A 457 -5.28 -21.08 3.20
CA SER A 457 -5.74 -20.86 1.82
C SER A 457 -4.66 -20.16 1.00
N LEU A 458 -4.43 -20.67 -0.20
CA LEU A 458 -3.52 -20.07 -1.17
C LEU A 458 -4.35 -19.28 -2.18
N ILE A 459 -3.96 -18.04 -2.40
CA ILE A 459 -4.62 -17.11 -3.31
C ILE A 459 -3.67 -16.81 -4.46
N ASN A 460 -4.11 -17.06 -5.68
CA ASN A 460 -3.41 -16.65 -6.90
C ASN A 460 -4.27 -15.67 -7.68
N VAL A 461 -3.74 -14.48 -7.97
CA VAL A 461 -4.40 -13.50 -8.83
C VAL A 461 -3.70 -13.48 -10.16
N VAL A 462 -4.49 -13.56 -11.24
CA VAL A 462 -4.02 -13.60 -12.64
C VAL A 462 -4.77 -12.56 -13.44
N MET A 463 -4.06 -11.79 -14.26
CA MET A 463 -4.64 -10.78 -15.14
C MET A 463 -4.22 -11.00 -16.60
N ASN A 464 -5.17 -10.86 -17.50
CA ASN A 464 -5.03 -10.86 -18.94
C ASN A 464 -5.49 -9.51 -19.52
N LYS A 465 -4.55 -8.75 -20.09
CA LYS A 465 -4.84 -7.45 -20.75
C LYS A 465 -4.91 -7.55 -22.27
N THR A 466 -4.87 -8.76 -22.82
CA THR A 466 -4.90 -8.98 -24.27
C THR A 466 -6.32 -9.12 -24.79
N ASP A 467 -6.50 -8.91 -26.08
CA ASP A 467 -7.78 -9.08 -26.78
C ASP A 467 -8.20 -10.57 -26.99
N GLU A 468 -7.35 -11.51 -26.53
CA GLU A 468 -7.58 -12.94 -26.72
C GLU A 468 -7.82 -13.67 -25.40
N ALA A 469 -8.73 -14.65 -25.43
CA ALA A 469 -8.87 -15.57 -24.29
C ALA A 469 -7.63 -16.49 -24.22
N ILE A 470 -7.07 -16.64 -23.02
CA ILE A 470 -5.85 -17.42 -22.82
C ILE A 470 -6.17 -18.65 -22.01
N LYS A 471 -5.93 -19.83 -22.62
CA LYS A 471 -5.87 -21.10 -21.89
C LYS A 471 -4.49 -21.22 -21.25
N TYR A 472 -4.45 -21.43 -19.95
CA TYR A 472 -3.19 -21.57 -19.20
C TYR A 472 -3.26 -22.72 -18.20
N ARG A 473 -2.09 -23.19 -17.78
CA ARG A 473 -1.95 -24.23 -16.77
C ARG A 473 -1.29 -23.66 -15.53
N LEU A 474 -1.94 -23.81 -14.39
CA LEU A 474 -1.37 -23.43 -13.11
C LEU A 474 -0.71 -24.67 -12.50
N TYR A 475 0.58 -24.56 -12.20
CA TYR A 475 1.39 -25.57 -11.52
C TYR A 475 1.56 -25.17 -10.06
N LEU A 476 1.14 -26.07 -9.18
CA LEU A 476 1.28 -25.91 -7.74
C LEU A 476 2.42 -26.79 -7.26
N ASP A 477 3.52 -26.18 -6.89
CA ASP A 477 4.80 -26.83 -6.62
C ASP A 477 5.21 -27.76 -7.79
N VAL A 478 5.71 -28.97 -7.51
CA VAL A 478 6.16 -29.88 -8.58
C VAL A 478 5.14 -30.96 -8.97
N ASN A 479 4.04 -31.10 -8.22
CA ASN A 479 3.24 -32.33 -8.28
C ASN A 479 1.80 -32.17 -8.73
N GLN A 480 1.26 -30.97 -8.74
CA GLN A 480 -0.15 -30.73 -9.04
C GLN A 480 -0.31 -29.63 -10.10
N THR A 481 -1.33 -29.80 -10.93
CA THR A 481 -1.68 -28.81 -11.94
C THR A 481 -3.19 -28.75 -12.14
N VAL A 482 -3.65 -27.60 -12.63
CA VAL A 482 -5.03 -27.39 -13.07
C VAL A 482 -5.03 -26.53 -14.33
N THR A 483 -5.90 -26.86 -15.27
CA THR A 483 -6.06 -26.10 -16.51
C THR A 483 -7.19 -25.07 -16.35
N LEU A 484 -6.91 -23.84 -16.70
CA LEU A 484 -7.79 -22.69 -16.59
C LEU A 484 -7.92 -21.97 -17.94
N ASN A 485 -8.94 -21.15 -18.04
CA ASN A 485 -9.13 -20.23 -19.18
C ASN A 485 -9.50 -18.86 -18.63
N ILE A 486 -8.77 -17.82 -19.03
CA ILE A 486 -9.05 -16.43 -18.65
C ILE A 486 -9.55 -15.67 -19.91
N PRO A 487 -10.71 -14.99 -19.83
CA PRO A 487 -11.20 -14.16 -20.93
C PRO A 487 -10.23 -13.03 -21.31
N PRO A 488 -10.41 -12.40 -22.49
CA PRO A 488 -9.74 -11.14 -22.78
C PRO A 488 -10.14 -10.08 -21.76
N HIS A 489 -9.26 -9.12 -21.52
CA HIS A 489 -9.48 -7.98 -20.61
C HIS A 489 -10.13 -8.40 -19.29
N ALA A 490 -9.48 -9.33 -18.57
CA ALA A 490 -10.04 -9.95 -17.38
C ALA A 490 -9.02 -10.12 -16.28
N ILE A 491 -9.53 -10.18 -15.06
CA ILE A 491 -8.78 -10.58 -13.87
C ILE A 491 -9.49 -11.77 -13.20
N GLN A 492 -8.69 -12.73 -12.74
CA GLN A 492 -9.17 -13.89 -11.99
C GLN A 492 -8.46 -14.02 -10.65
N THR A 493 -9.22 -14.38 -9.62
CA THR A 493 -8.65 -14.86 -8.36
C THR A 493 -8.96 -16.33 -8.21
N ILE A 494 -7.92 -17.13 -8.04
CA ILE A 494 -7.97 -18.57 -7.81
C ILE A 494 -7.72 -18.81 -6.33
N VAL A 495 -8.77 -19.24 -5.61
CA VAL A 495 -8.71 -19.64 -4.20
C VAL A 495 -8.48 -21.14 -4.13
N ILE A 496 -7.36 -21.55 -3.56
CA ILE A 496 -6.94 -22.96 -3.46
C ILE A 496 -7.03 -23.38 -2.00
N LYS A 497 -7.86 -24.38 -1.73
CA LYS A 497 -8.12 -24.96 -0.40
C LYS A 497 -8.16 -26.46 -0.46
#